data_bc69a7b9ae7dfc5a145457e5b5295196
#
_entry.id   bc69a7b9ae7dfc5a145457e5b5295196
#
_cell.length_a   1.000
_cell.length_b   1.000
_cell.length_c   1.000
_cell.angle_alpha   90.00
_cell.angle_beta   90.00
_cell.angle_gamma   90.00
#
_symmetry.space_group_name_H-M   'P 1'
#
loop_
_entity.id
_entity.type
_entity.pdbx_description
1 polymer ?
#
loop_
_entity_poly.entity_id
_entity_poly.type
_entity_poly.pdbx_seq_one_letter_code
_entity_poly.pdbx_strand_id
1 'polypeptide(L)'
;MESELAQARELVACEDPELAAEARHEVEQLTAAIAAHEEALKPLLIPPDPLHDRNAIFEIRAGTGGDEAALFAADLHRMYTRFIERHGGWTIETISVSDATLGGLKEVIFKVSGPGAFGELRFESGVHRVQRVPATEAAGRIHTSAATVAVLPEADEIDLTIEDKDLRIDVFRSSGPGGQSLNTTDSAVRITHLPSGLVVSQQDQKSQLQNKLRAMEVLRSRLLDLKLAEQEAERSRMRKSQVSTGDRSAKIRTYNYPQSRVTDHRIGFTTHDLAGVMNGALQPLMEALRLADLEERLAGEGA
;
A
#
# COMPACT_ATOMS: atom_id res chain seq x y z
N MET A 1 29.65 -16.06 21.63
CA MET A 1 28.50 -16.16 22.53
C MET A 1 28.05 -17.62 22.80
N GLU A 2 27.58 -18.41 21.77
CA GLU A 2 27.19 -19.81 22.04
C GLU A 2 28.33 -20.70 22.55
N SER A 3 29.54 -20.55 22.00
CA SER A 3 30.74 -21.24 22.47
C SER A 3 31.15 -20.82 23.90
N GLU A 4 31.00 -19.56 24.23
CA GLU A 4 31.27 -19.02 25.59
C GLU A 4 30.21 -19.51 26.57
N LEU A 5 28.94 -19.56 26.16
CA LEU A 5 27.86 -20.14 26.97
C LEU A 5 28.09 -21.62 27.27
N ALA A 6 28.64 -22.40 26.32
CA ALA A 6 28.97 -23.78 26.52
C ALA A 6 30.12 -23.92 27.55
N GLN A 7 31.16 -23.09 27.45
CA GLN A 7 32.29 -23.07 28.41
C GLN A 7 31.82 -22.62 29.81
N ALA A 8 31.00 -21.58 29.90
CA ALA A 8 30.47 -21.13 31.19
C ALA A 8 29.60 -22.23 31.86
N ARG A 9 28.82 -23.00 31.08
CA ARG A 9 28.04 -24.15 31.59
C ARG A 9 28.91 -25.27 32.12
N GLU A 10 30.07 -25.54 31.53
CA GLU A 10 31.03 -26.52 32.06
C GLU A 10 31.62 -26.04 33.39
N LEU A 11 31.95 -24.76 33.53
CA LEU A 11 32.48 -24.16 34.75
C LEU A 11 31.48 -24.14 35.92
N VAL A 12 30.16 -24.11 35.63
CA VAL A 12 29.13 -24.24 36.69
C VAL A 12 29.24 -25.57 37.47
N ALA A 13 29.78 -26.62 36.84
CA ALA A 13 29.98 -27.94 37.45
C ALA A 13 31.33 -28.08 38.16
N CYS A 14 32.15 -27.01 38.28
CA CYS A 14 33.43 -27.01 38.94
C CYS A 14 33.27 -27.16 40.47
N GLU A 15 34.27 -27.80 41.12
CA GLU A 15 34.29 -28.02 42.60
C GLU A 15 34.50 -26.73 43.40
N ASP A 16 34.98 -25.65 42.76
CA ASP A 16 35.19 -24.35 43.39
C ASP A 16 33.86 -23.55 43.45
N PRO A 17 33.35 -23.26 44.68
CA PRO A 17 32.06 -22.62 44.84
C PRO A 17 32.03 -21.15 44.37
N GLU A 18 33.16 -20.42 44.43
CA GLU A 18 33.26 -19.03 43.96
C GLU A 18 33.21 -18.99 42.41
N LEU A 19 34.00 -19.84 41.77
CA LEU A 19 34.04 -19.97 40.32
C LEU A 19 32.70 -20.44 39.75
N ALA A 20 32.05 -21.40 40.42
CA ALA A 20 30.71 -21.88 40.02
C ALA A 20 29.63 -20.79 40.17
N ALA A 21 29.73 -19.89 41.14
CA ALA A 21 28.80 -18.78 41.31
C ALA A 21 28.96 -17.73 40.20
N GLU A 22 30.21 -17.38 39.86
CA GLU A 22 30.53 -16.46 38.79
C GLU A 22 30.11 -17.02 37.42
N ALA A 23 30.37 -18.29 37.15
CA ALA A 23 29.93 -18.98 35.94
C ALA A 23 28.39 -19.02 35.77
N ARG A 24 27.63 -19.18 36.87
CA ARG A 24 26.14 -19.09 36.81
C ARG A 24 25.66 -17.70 36.37
N HIS A 25 26.30 -16.66 36.91
CA HIS A 25 25.96 -15.28 36.52
C HIS A 25 26.29 -15.02 35.06
N GLU A 26 27.41 -15.51 34.57
CA GLU A 26 27.82 -15.43 33.18
C GLU A 26 26.86 -16.21 32.24
N VAL A 27 26.44 -17.41 32.65
CA VAL A 27 25.42 -18.21 31.92
C VAL A 27 24.10 -17.42 31.78
N GLU A 28 23.65 -16.75 32.83
CA GLU A 28 22.44 -15.93 32.82
C GLU A 28 22.59 -14.74 31.88
N GLN A 29 23.70 -14.03 31.94
CA GLN A 29 23.99 -12.89 31.05
C GLN A 29 24.09 -13.30 29.58
N LEU A 30 24.84 -14.36 29.28
CA LEU A 30 25.02 -14.86 27.92
C LEU A 30 23.70 -15.40 27.34
N THR A 31 22.88 -16.09 28.14
CA THR A 31 21.57 -16.57 27.71
C THR A 31 20.64 -15.42 27.36
N ALA A 32 20.60 -14.38 28.20
CA ALA A 32 19.81 -13.18 27.93
C ALA A 32 20.29 -12.43 26.67
N ALA A 33 21.65 -12.32 26.52
CA ALA A 33 22.23 -11.67 25.36
C ALA A 33 21.97 -12.44 24.04
N ILE A 34 22.05 -13.78 24.05
CA ILE A 34 21.74 -14.62 22.91
C ILE A 34 20.27 -14.43 22.51
N ALA A 35 19.34 -14.52 23.47
CA ALA A 35 17.93 -14.31 23.20
C ALA A 35 17.65 -12.92 22.60
N ALA A 36 18.31 -11.88 23.11
CA ALA A 36 18.18 -10.53 22.56
C ALA A 36 18.74 -10.42 21.13
N HIS A 37 19.85 -11.09 20.82
CA HIS A 37 20.40 -11.12 19.46
C HIS A 37 19.55 -11.95 18.51
N GLU A 38 18.99 -13.09 18.93
CA GLU A 38 18.07 -13.88 18.13
C GLU A 38 16.82 -13.06 17.74
N GLU A 39 16.24 -12.32 18.69
CA GLU A 39 15.12 -11.41 18.40
C GLU A 39 15.52 -10.29 17.41
N ALA A 40 16.72 -9.72 17.58
CA ALA A 40 17.21 -8.69 16.68
C ALA A 40 17.51 -9.20 15.25
N LEU A 41 17.84 -10.49 15.11
CA LEU A 41 18.12 -11.12 13.81
C LEU A 41 16.85 -11.51 13.05
N LYS A 42 15.76 -11.85 13.74
CA LYS A 42 14.49 -12.26 13.11
C LYS A 42 14.01 -11.31 12.01
N PRO A 43 13.99 -9.98 12.21
CA PRO A 43 13.58 -9.05 11.15
C PRO A 43 14.49 -9.06 9.92
N LEU A 44 15.77 -9.40 10.10
CA LEU A 44 16.77 -9.41 9.02
C LEU A 44 16.69 -10.65 8.13
N LEU A 45 16.02 -11.72 8.58
CA LEU A 45 15.79 -12.93 7.81
C LEU A 45 14.68 -12.77 6.78
N ILE A 46 13.80 -11.79 6.98
CA ILE A 46 12.68 -11.55 6.06
C ILE A 46 13.17 -10.70 4.88
N PRO A 47 12.95 -11.15 3.63
CA PRO A 47 13.29 -10.34 2.46
C PRO A 47 12.57 -8.99 2.52
N PRO A 48 13.27 -7.89 2.19
CA PRO A 48 12.67 -6.56 2.21
C PRO A 48 11.50 -6.49 1.22
N ASP A 49 10.39 -5.94 1.66
CA ASP A 49 9.24 -5.66 0.79
C ASP A 49 9.64 -4.57 -0.23
N PRO A 50 9.65 -4.86 -1.54
CA PRO A 50 10.05 -3.88 -2.56
C PRO A 50 9.16 -2.63 -2.60
N LEU A 51 7.97 -2.71 -2.01
CA LEU A 51 7.04 -1.59 -1.95
C LEU A 51 7.18 -0.77 -0.67
N HIS A 52 7.99 -1.23 0.31
CA HIS A 52 8.09 -0.62 1.64
C HIS A 52 8.39 0.89 1.60
N ASP A 53 9.38 1.28 0.80
CA ASP A 53 9.88 2.67 0.73
C ASP A 53 9.11 3.55 -0.27
N ARG A 54 8.05 3.02 -0.89
CA ARG A 54 7.20 3.82 -1.77
C ARG A 54 6.39 4.83 -1.00
N ASN A 55 6.01 5.90 -1.68
CA ASN A 55 5.00 6.82 -1.19
C ASN A 55 3.64 6.10 -1.10
N ALA A 56 2.81 6.53 -0.15
CA ALA A 56 1.49 5.96 0.07
C ALA A 56 0.40 6.89 -0.45
N ILE A 57 -0.57 6.33 -1.19
CA ILE A 57 -1.78 7.02 -1.60
C ILE A 57 -2.92 6.56 -0.68
N PHE A 58 -3.44 7.48 0.12
CA PHE A 58 -4.60 7.26 0.96
C PHE A 58 -5.89 7.62 0.24
N GLU A 59 -6.87 6.75 0.31
CA GLU A 59 -8.25 7.02 -0.07
C GLU A 59 -9.15 6.75 1.13
N ILE A 60 -9.78 7.80 1.67
CA ILE A 60 -10.76 7.68 2.77
C ILE A 60 -12.13 7.97 2.18
N ARG A 61 -13.08 7.06 2.36
CA ARG A 61 -14.45 7.21 1.88
C ARG A 61 -15.45 6.99 3.00
N ALA A 62 -16.49 7.80 3.03
CA ALA A 62 -17.65 7.55 3.86
C ALA A 62 -18.32 6.24 3.43
N GLY A 63 -18.55 5.35 4.39
CA GLY A 63 -19.24 4.08 4.20
C GLY A 63 -20.70 4.15 4.67
N THR A 64 -21.16 3.09 5.33
CA THR A 64 -22.52 3.02 5.87
C THR A 64 -22.71 3.95 7.05
N GLY A 65 -23.68 4.87 6.99
CA GLY A 65 -24.03 5.78 8.11
C GLY A 65 -24.42 7.19 7.70
N GLY A 66 -24.53 7.49 6.40
CA GLY A 66 -24.96 8.80 5.90
C GLY A 66 -24.02 9.92 6.34
N ASP A 67 -24.58 11.06 6.79
CA ASP A 67 -23.79 12.23 7.20
C ASP A 67 -22.81 11.92 8.33
N GLU A 68 -23.15 11.01 9.24
CA GLU A 68 -22.25 10.62 10.34
C GLU A 68 -21.02 9.87 9.83
N ALA A 69 -21.17 9.03 8.79
CA ALA A 69 -20.03 8.37 8.15
C ALA A 69 -19.11 9.39 7.45
N ALA A 70 -19.68 10.45 6.87
CA ALA A 70 -18.92 11.53 6.26
C ALA A 70 -18.16 12.39 7.30
N LEU A 71 -18.78 12.66 8.44
CA LEU A 71 -18.12 13.34 9.57
C LEU A 71 -16.97 12.47 10.12
N PHE A 72 -17.20 11.17 10.24
CA PHE A 72 -16.16 10.25 10.69
C PHE A 72 -15.00 10.12 9.69
N ALA A 73 -15.26 10.14 8.38
CA ALA A 73 -14.21 10.20 7.37
C ALA A 73 -13.34 11.47 7.52
N ALA A 74 -13.94 12.63 7.82
CA ALA A 74 -13.22 13.85 8.12
C ALA A 74 -12.38 13.73 9.41
N ASP A 75 -12.91 13.07 10.43
CA ASP A 75 -12.17 12.80 11.67
C ASP A 75 -10.96 11.89 11.43
N LEU A 76 -11.11 10.84 10.62
CA LEU A 76 -10.00 9.96 10.24
C LEU A 76 -8.92 10.72 9.43
N HIS A 77 -9.34 11.54 8.47
CA HIS A 77 -8.40 12.36 7.70
C HIS A 77 -7.59 13.28 8.64
N ARG A 78 -8.24 13.97 9.59
CA ARG A 78 -7.58 14.79 10.59
C ARG A 78 -6.63 13.98 11.49
N MET A 79 -7.02 12.79 11.90
CA MET A 79 -6.20 11.86 12.69
C MET A 79 -4.91 11.49 11.97
N TYR A 80 -5.01 11.08 10.70
CA TYR A 80 -3.83 10.73 9.90
C TYR A 80 -2.95 11.94 9.59
N THR A 81 -3.53 13.08 9.26
CA THR A 81 -2.76 14.32 9.05
C THR A 81 -1.90 14.63 10.27
N ARG A 82 -2.48 14.60 11.48
CA ARG A 82 -1.74 14.84 12.72
C ARG A 82 -0.68 13.78 13.03
N PHE A 83 -0.96 12.52 12.68
CA PHE A 83 0.02 11.46 12.82
C PHE A 83 1.23 11.68 11.90
N ILE A 84 0.99 12.01 10.64
CA ILE A 84 2.02 12.30 9.63
C ILE A 84 2.87 13.51 10.05
N GLU A 85 2.23 14.60 10.50
CA GLU A 85 2.91 15.78 11.00
C GLU A 85 3.83 15.48 12.19
N ARG A 86 3.40 14.61 13.11
CA ARG A 86 4.19 14.17 14.27
C ARG A 86 5.34 13.26 13.92
N HIS A 87 5.22 12.47 12.86
CA HIS A 87 6.27 11.57 12.43
C HIS A 87 7.55 12.30 12.01
N GLY A 88 7.44 13.56 11.50
CA GLY A 88 8.56 14.47 11.26
C GLY A 88 9.43 14.14 10.04
N GLY A 89 9.22 12.99 9.39
CA GLY A 89 9.94 12.57 8.18
C GLY A 89 9.06 12.43 6.95
N TRP A 90 7.75 12.65 7.09
CA TRP A 90 6.76 12.51 6.03
C TRP A 90 6.11 13.84 5.68
N THR A 91 5.69 13.94 4.43
CA THR A 91 4.92 15.09 3.92
C THR A 91 3.57 14.60 3.39
N ILE A 92 2.55 15.48 3.49
CA ILE A 92 1.21 15.19 3.00
C ILE A 92 0.87 16.15 1.85
N GLU A 93 0.31 15.60 0.77
CA GLU A 93 -0.19 16.35 -0.38
C GLU A 93 -1.61 15.90 -0.70
N THR A 94 -2.57 16.82 -0.65
CA THR A 94 -3.97 16.51 -0.98
C THR A 94 -4.14 16.47 -2.50
N ILE A 95 -4.64 15.34 -3.01
CA ILE A 95 -4.90 15.12 -4.45
C ILE A 95 -6.33 15.51 -4.80
N SER A 96 -7.31 15.05 -4.00
CA SER A 96 -8.73 15.28 -4.27
C SER A 96 -9.53 15.29 -2.97
N VAL A 97 -10.54 16.15 -2.91
CA VAL A 97 -11.49 16.21 -1.79
C VAL A 97 -12.90 16.31 -2.36
N SER A 98 -13.81 15.50 -1.85
CA SER A 98 -15.25 15.59 -2.11
C SER A 98 -15.97 15.83 -0.80
N ASP A 99 -16.45 17.05 -0.63
CA ASP A 99 -17.14 17.47 0.58
C ASP A 99 -18.53 16.85 0.71
N ALA A 100 -18.95 16.66 1.95
CA ALA A 100 -20.31 16.33 2.32
C ALA A 100 -20.95 17.50 3.08
N THR A 101 -22.20 17.31 3.47
CA THR A 101 -22.90 18.23 4.35
C THR A 101 -22.22 18.32 5.73
N LEU A 102 -22.47 19.40 6.47
CA LEU A 102 -22.02 19.61 7.87
C LEU A 102 -20.49 19.51 8.09
N GLY A 103 -19.68 19.76 7.05
CA GLY A 103 -18.23 19.68 7.16
C GLY A 103 -17.67 18.25 7.14
N GLY A 104 -18.48 17.27 6.75
CA GLY A 104 -18.01 15.90 6.52
C GLY A 104 -17.34 15.75 5.16
N LEU A 105 -16.71 14.60 4.92
CA LEU A 105 -16.07 14.23 3.66
C LEU A 105 -16.73 12.99 3.08
N LYS A 106 -17.18 13.05 1.81
CA LYS A 106 -17.60 11.87 1.06
C LYS A 106 -16.40 11.03 0.69
N GLU A 107 -15.36 11.70 0.22
CA GLU A 107 -14.10 11.11 -0.17
C GLU A 107 -12.97 12.12 0.00
N VAL A 108 -11.81 11.65 0.42
CA VAL A 108 -10.55 12.40 0.35
C VAL A 108 -9.44 11.46 -0.11
N ILE A 109 -8.64 11.96 -1.07
CA ILE A 109 -7.45 11.27 -1.58
C ILE A 109 -6.26 12.18 -1.33
N PHE A 110 -5.23 11.63 -0.69
CA PHE A 110 -3.99 12.35 -0.43
C PHE A 110 -2.78 11.41 -0.52
N LYS A 111 -1.64 12.00 -0.85
CA LYS A 111 -0.35 11.31 -0.92
C LYS A 111 0.44 11.59 0.35
N VAL A 112 1.10 10.56 0.86
CA VAL A 112 2.09 10.64 1.93
C VAL A 112 3.43 10.25 1.34
N SER A 113 4.38 11.19 1.38
CA SER A 113 5.72 10.99 0.82
C SER A 113 6.76 10.97 1.92
N GLY A 114 7.68 10.01 1.84
CA GLY A 114 8.82 9.86 2.74
C GLY A 114 9.24 8.41 2.91
N PRO A 115 10.40 8.17 3.55
CA PRO A 115 10.95 6.83 3.73
C PRO A 115 9.99 5.92 4.50
N GLY A 116 9.75 4.70 4.02
CA GLY A 116 8.91 3.70 4.67
C GLY A 116 7.41 4.04 4.73
N ALA A 117 6.95 5.10 4.05
CA ALA A 117 5.58 5.60 4.18
C ALA A 117 4.54 4.53 3.85
N PHE A 118 4.66 3.84 2.72
CA PHE A 118 3.74 2.77 2.39
C PHE A 118 3.88 1.56 3.33
N GLY A 119 5.12 1.16 3.63
CA GLY A 119 5.40 0.00 4.47
C GLY A 119 4.77 0.09 5.86
N GLU A 120 4.80 1.28 6.47
CA GLU A 120 4.17 1.51 7.78
C GLU A 120 2.65 1.71 7.67
N LEU A 121 2.20 2.51 6.71
CA LEU A 121 0.80 2.95 6.64
C LEU A 121 -0.15 1.92 6.00
N ARG A 122 0.35 0.91 5.27
CA ARG A 122 -0.45 -0.13 4.61
C ARG A 122 -1.40 -0.86 5.58
N PHE A 123 -1.04 -0.96 6.85
CA PHE A 123 -1.85 -1.58 7.89
C PHE A 123 -3.13 -0.82 8.24
N GLU A 124 -3.26 0.43 7.79
CA GLU A 124 -4.48 1.22 7.99
C GLU A 124 -5.59 0.89 6.97
N SER A 125 -5.28 0.06 5.97
CA SER A 125 -6.25 -0.35 4.94
C SER A 125 -7.35 -1.22 5.52
N GLY A 126 -8.62 -0.83 5.31
CA GLY A 126 -9.78 -1.60 5.72
C GLY A 126 -10.98 -0.75 6.13
N VAL A 127 -11.93 -1.39 6.82
CA VAL A 127 -13.15 -0.74 7.31
C VAL A 127 -12.95 -0.29 8.75
N HIS A 128 -13.08 1.00 8.99
CA HIS A 128 -13.04 1.63 10.30
C HIS A 128 -14.46 1.89 10.78
N ARG A 129 -14.80 1.45 11.99
CA ARG A 129 -16.13 1.57 12.59
C ARG A 129 -16.13 2.53 13.74
N VAL A 130 -17.06 3.48 13.76
CA VAL A 130 -17.29 4.38 14.88
C VAL A 130 -18.59 4.07 15.60
N GLN A 131 -18.57 4.19 16.91
CA GLN A 131 -19.74 4.10 17.80
C GLN A 131 -19.78 5.36 18.66
N ARG A 132 -20.69 6.27 18.33
CA ARG A 132 -20.92 7.51 19.08
C ARG A 132 -22.35 8.02 18.88
N VAL A 133 -22.75 8.98 19.70
CA VAL A 133 -23.96 9.78 19.43
C VAL A 133 -23.59 10.78 18.35
N PRO A 134 -24.22 10.71 17.14
CA PRO A 134 -23.94 11.66 16.05
C PRO A 134 -24.27 13.09 16.44
N ALA A 135 -23.57 14.05 15.87
CA ALA A 135 -23.92 15.47 16.03
C ALA A 135 -25.30 15.82 15.45
N THR A 136 -25.83 14.97 14.57
CA THR A 136 -27.15 15.08 13.93
C THR A 136 -28.28 14.38 14.68
N GLU A 137 -27.99 13.65 15.77
CA GLU A 137 -28.97 12.88 16.54
C GLU A 137 -29.50 13.67 17.72
N ALA A 138 -30.79 14.02 17.67
CA ALA A 138 -31.46 14.78 18.71
C ALA A 138 -31.86 13.93 19.95
N ALA A 139 -32.05 12.61 19.78
CA ALA A 139 -32.52 11.71 20.82
C ALA A 139 -31.39 11.07 21.66
N GLY A 140 -30.13 11.43 21.43
CA GLY A 140 -28.99 10.93 22.19
C GLY A 140 -28.66 9.45 21.97
N ARG A 141 -29.18 8.83 20.92
CA ARG A 141 -28.95 7.39 20.62
C ARG A 141 -27.56 7.19 20.02
N ILE A 142 -26.89 6.12 20.46
CA ILE A 142 -25.61 5.70 19.91
C ILE A 142 -25.85 5.08 18.54
N HIS A 143 -25.20 5.65 17.51
CA HIS A 143 -25.19 5.09 16.16
C HIS A 143 -23.86 4.39 15.86
N THR A 144 -23.92 3.48 14.93
CA THR A 144 -22.73 2.78 14.39
C THR A 144 -22.58 3.13 12.93
N SER A 145 -21.52 3.87 12.63
CA SER A 145 -21.16 4.27 11.26
C SER A 145 -19.82 3.69 10.87
N ALA A 146 -19.52 3.66 9.58
CA ALA A 146 -18.27 3.14 9.05
C ALA A 146 -17.69 4.08 7.98
N ALA A 147 -16.38 4.12 7.91
CA ALA A 147 -15.62 4.70 6.82
C ALA A 147 -14.60 3.66 6.32
N THR A 148 -14.24 3.75 5.06
CA THR A 148 -13.25 2.86 4.45
C THR A 148 -11.96 3.62 4.21
N VAL A 149 -10.84 3.00 4.50
CA VAL A 149 -9.51 3.50 4.22
C VAL A 149 -8.83 2.51 3.29
N ALA A 150 -8.33 2.98 2.14
CA ALA A 150 -7.44 2.22 1.28
C ALA A 150 -6.09 2.92 1.26
N VAL A 151 -5.02 2.16 1.42
CA VAL A 151 -3.64 2.63 1.32
C VAL A 151 -2.99 1.86 0.19
N LEU A 152 -2.64 2.57 -0.88
CA LEU A 152 -2.06 2.01 -2.08
C LEU A 152 -0.64 2.55 -2.27
N PRO A 153 0.30 1.75 -2.80
CA PRO A 153 1.61 2.28 -3.16
C PRO A 153 1.47 3.26 -4.33
N GLU A 154 2.29 4.33 -4.31
CA GLU A 154 2.40 5.19 -5.48
C GLU A 154 2.91 4.36 -6.66
N ALA A 155 2.27 4.49 -7.81
CA ALA A 155 2.69 3.78 -9.02
C ALA A 155 3.94 4.42 -9.59
N ASP A 156 4.80 3.59 -10.16
CA ASP A 156 5.92 4.07 -10.96
C ASP A 156 5.42 4.76 -12.22
N GLU A 157 6.18 5.74 -12.69
CA GLU A 157 5.97 6.29 -14.03
C GLU A 157 6.12 5.19 -15.07
N ILE A 158 5.19 5.13 -15.99
CA ILE A 158 5.23 4.12 -17.06
C ILE A 158 6.26 4.57 -18.10
N ASP A 159 7.46 4.01 -18.01
CA ASP A 159 8.43 4.14 -19.09
C ASP A 159 8.12 3.11 -20.20
N LEU A 160 7.87 3.62 -21.40
CA LEU A 160 7.55 2.82 -22.58
C LEU A 160 8.74 2.80 -23.54
N THR A 161 9.61 1.84 -23.36
CA THR A 161 10.68 1.53 -24.31
C THR A 161 10.21 0.49 -25.31
N ILE A 162 10.23 0.81 -26.61
CA ILE A 162 9.90 -0.12 -27.70
C ILE A 162 11.22 -0.46 -28.39
N GLU A 163 11.61 -1.74 -28.33
CA GLU A 163 12.81 -2.22 -29.01
C GLU A 163 12.49 -2.67 -30.44
N ASP A 164 13.41 -2.41 -31.37
CA ASP A 164 13.22 -2.78 -32.78
C ASP A 164 13.03 -4.29 -32.99
N LYS A 165 13.63 -5.13 -32.12
CA LYS A 165 13.47 -6.58 -32.13
C LYS A 165 12.02 -7.07 -31.85
N ASP A 166 11.25 -6.25 -31.15
CA ASP A 166 9.87 -6.54 -30.76
C ASP A 166 8.87 -6.10 -31.84
N LEU A 167 9.36 -5.55 -32.93
CA LEU A 167 8.56 -5.03 -34.03
C LEU A 167 8.68 -5.90 -35.27
N ARG A 168 7.56 -6.29 -35.85
CA ARG A 168 7.47 -6.77 -37.21
C ARG A 168 6.85 -5.70 -38.07
N ILE A 169 7.59 -5.25 -39.10
CA ILE A 169 7.17 -4.20 -40.01
C ILE A 169 6.93 -4.83 -41.39
N ASP A 170 5.68 -4.80 -41.82
CA ASP A 170 5.25 -5.28 -43.12
C ASP A 170 4.85 -4.06 -43.98
N VAL A 171 5.30 -4.02 -45.23
CA VAL A 171 4.90 -3.01 -46.21
C VAL A 171 3.94 -3.61 -47.23
N PHE A 172 2.96 -2.86 -47.64
CA PHE A 172 1.96 -3.32 -48.61
C PHE A 172 1.41 -2.17 -49.44
N ARG A 173 0.64 -2.49 -50.45
CA ARG A 173 0.00 -1.51 -51.31
C ARG A 173 -1.19 -0.86 -50.60
N SER A 174 -1.26 0.48 -50.70
CA SER A 174 -2.41 1.21 -50.18
C SER A 174 -3.68 0.82 -50.95
N SER A 175 -4.80 0.65 -50.23
CA SER A 175 -6.11 0.40 -50.85
C SER A 175 -6.96 1.67 -50.75
N GLY A 176 -7.55 2.09 -51.89
CA GLY A 176 -8.44 3.26 -51.92
C GLY A 176 -8.69 3.80 -53.33
N PRO A 177 -9.61 4.73 -53.50
CA PRO A 177 -9.84 5.41 -54.78
C PRO A 177 -8.65 6.35 -55.05
N GLY A 178 -7.80 5.99 -56.04
CA GLY A 178 -6.61 6.76 -56.41
C GLY A 178 -6.04 6.38 -57.77
N GLY A 179 -5.13 7.20 -58.29
CA GLY A 179 -4.49 7.03 -59.59
C GLY A 179 -3.38 5.98 -59.61
N GLN A 180 -2.64 5.86 -60.73
CA GLN A 180 -1.60 4.83 -60.96
C GLN A 180 -0.52 4.80 -59.87
N SER A 181 -0.18 5.90 -59.20
CA SER A 181 0.83 5.97 -58.10
C SER A 181 0.40 5.17 -56.86
N LEU A 182 -0.87 5.16 -56.53
CA LEU A 182 -1.44 4.46 -55.36
C LEU A 182 -1.42 2.94 -55.56
N ASN A 183 -1.62 2.49 -56.78
CA ASN A 183 -1.73 1.07 -57.13
C ASN A 183 -0.40 0.38 -57.44
N THR A 184 0.69 1.16 -57.62
CA THR A 184 2.00 0.63 -57.99
C THR A 184 3.05 0.73 -56.91
N THR A 185 2.86 1.55 -55.85
CA THR A 185 3.86 1.81 -54.82
C THR A 185 3.44 1.17 -53.50
N ASP A 186 4.34 0.39 -52.89
CA ASP A 186 4.14 -0.18 -51.55
C ASP A 186 4.41 0.90 -50.49
N SER A 187 3.46 1.83 -50.33
CA SER A 187 3.57 2.98 -49.40
C SER A 187 2.89 2.73 -48.06
N ALA A 188 1.98 1.77 -47.97
CA ALA A 188 1.32 1.43 -46.71
C ALA A 188 2.21 0.59 -45.78
N VAL A 189 2.16 0.87 -44.51
CA VAL A 189 2.98 0.22 -43.49
C VAL A 189 2.07 -0.40 -42.43
N ARG A 190 2.34 -1.63 -42.06
CA ARG A 190 1.76 -2.35 -40.93
C ARG A 190 2.87 -2.67 -39.93
N ILE A 191 2.68 -2.23 -38.68
CA ILE A 191 3.60 -2.55 -37.58
C ILE A 191 2.86 -3.46 -36.62
N THR A 192 3.45 -4.60 -36.32
CA THR A 192 2.96 -5.54 -35.30
C THR A 192 3.95 -5.56 -34.14
N HIS A 193 3.50 -5.22 -32.96
CA HIS A 193 4.28 -5.39 -31.73
C HIS A 193 4.13 -6.82 -31.24
N LEU A 194 5.19 -7.60 -31.33
CA LEU A 194 5.18 -9.04 -31.06
C LEU A 194 4.74 -9.43 -29.64
N PRO A 195 5.24 -8.75 -28.56
CA PRO A 195 4.88 -9.13 -27.20
C PRO A 195 3.39 -8.88 -26.86
N SER A 196 2.80 -7.76 -27.34
CA SER A 196 1.40 -7.42 -27.04
C SER A 196 0.42 -7.87 -28.11
N GLY A 197 0.89 -8.27 -29.29
CA GLY A 197 0.04 -8.60 -30.44
C GLY A 197 -0.66 -7.41 -31.09
N LEU A 198 -0.40 -6.16 -30.63
CA LEU A 198 -1.00 -4.96 -31.20
C LEU A 198 -0.55 -4.74 -32.64
N VAL A 199 -1.49 -4.46 -33.52
CA VAL A 199 -1.26 -4.18 -34.93
C VAL A 199 -1.74 -2.80 -35.27
N VAL A 200 -0.87 -2.02 -35.92
CA VAL A 200 -1.17 -0.67 -36.43
C VAL A 200 -0.88 -0.65 -37.93
N SER A 201 -1.82 -0.18 -38.71
CA SER A 201 -1.65 0.01 -40.17
C SER A 201 -1.87 1.47 -40.51
N GLN A 202 -0.95 2.03 -41.32
CA GLN A 202 -1.03 3.41 -41.81
C GLN A 202 -0.81 3.46 -43.32
N GLN A 203 -1.69 4.17 -44.02
CA GLN A 203 -1.66 4.31 -45.48
C GLN A 203 -2.02 5.71 -45.98
N ASP A 204 -2.20 6.68 -45.07
CA ASP A 204 -2.74 7.99 -45.36
C ASP A 204 -1.76 8.92 -46.10
N GLN A 205 -0.45 8.64 -45.98
CA GLN A 205 0.59 9.44 -46.61
C GLN A 205 1.12 8.76 -47.88
N LYS A 206 1.60 9.59 -48.83
CA LYS A 206 2.24 9.10 -50.06
C LYS A 206 3.62 8.47 -49.80
N SER A 207 4.28 8.84 -48.69
CA SER A 207 5.59 8.37 -48.32
C SER A 207 5.52 7.22 -47.32
N GLN A 208 6.18 6.10 -47.65
CA GLN A 208 6.36 4.96 -46.76
C GLN A 208 6.99 5.35 -45.42
N LEU A 209 8.01 6.23 -45.46
CA LEU A 209 8.69 6.69 -44.24
C LEU A 209 7.73 7.47 -43.33
N GLN A 210 6.89 8.35 -43.88
CA GLN A 210 5.90 9.08 -43.09
C GLN A 210 4.84 8.16 -42.50
N ASN A 211 4.38 7.14 -43.26
CA ASN A 211 3.46 6.13 -42.73
C ASN A 211 4.10 5.30 -41.62
N LYS A 212 5.39 4.94 -41.75
CA LYS A 212 6.13 4.23 -40.68
C LYS A 212 6.21 5.08 -39.41
N LEU A 213 6.59 6.35 -39.51
CA LEU A 213 6.68 7.26 -38.36
C LEU A 213 5.32 7.43 -37.65
N ARG A 214 4.25 7.66 -38.42
CA ARG A 214 2.89 7.75 -37.85
C ARG A 214 2.43 6.44 -37.24
N ALA A 215 2.71 5.29 -37.87
CA ALA A 215 2.39 3.99 -37.32
C ALA A 215 3.08 3.74 -35.97
N MET A 216 4.35 4.16 -35.84
CA MET A 216 5.09 4.11 -34.58
C MET A 216 4.50 5.02 -33.50
N GLU A 217 4.08 6.22 -33.88
CA GLU A 217 3.45 7.16 -32.95
C GLU A 217 2.12 6.62 -32.40
N VAL A 218 1.26 6.09 -33.30
CA VAL A 218 0.00 5.44 -32.91
C VAL A 218 0.25 4.19 -32.08
N LEU A 219 1.28 3.38 -32.42
CA LEU A 219 1.63 2.21 -31.65
C LEU A 219 2.06 2.56 -30.23
N ARG A 220 2.91 3.60 -30.07
CA ARG A 220 3.32 4.11 -28.75
C ARG A 220 2.12 4.54 -27.90
N SER A 221 1.21 5.31 -28.48
CA SER A 221 0.00 5.74 -27.79
C SER A 221 -0.84 4.54 -27.32
N ARG A 222 -1.11 3.56 -28.19
CA ARG A 222 -1.90 2.37 -27.85
C ARG A 222 -1.22 1.47 -26.81
N LEU A 223 0.10 1.33 -26.87
CA LEU A 223 0.85 0.57 -25.85
C LEU A 223 0.83 1.27 -24.49
N LEU A 224 0.93 2.60 -24.48
CA LEU A 224 0.80 3.39 -23.27
C LEU A 224 -0.59 3.24 -22.67
N ASP A 225 -1.65 3.37 -23.48
CA ASP A 225 -3.04 3.19 -23.03
C ASP A 225 -3.27 1.78 -22.45
N LEU A 226 -2.69 0.75 -23.06
CA LEU A 226 -2.79 -0.62 -22.57
C LEU A 226 -2.11 -0.78 -21.21
N LYS A 227 -0.89 -0.29 -21.06
CA LYS A 227 -0.16 -0.34 -19.77
C LYS A 227 -0.87 0.46 -18.67
N LEU A 228 -1.41 1.63 -19.00
CA LEU A 228 -2.21 2.44 -18.07
C LEU A 228 -3.46 1.68 -17.61
N ALA A 229 -4.16 1.01 -18.53
CA ALA A 229 -5.33 0.22 -18.21
C ALA A 229 -5.00 -0.99 -17.33
N GLU A 230 -3.88 -1.67 -17.58
CA GLU A 230 -3.39 -2.77 -16.74
C GLU A 230 -3.06 -2.29 -15.32
N GLN A 231 -2.34 -1.18 -15.19
CA GLN A 231 -1.99 -0.57 -13.90
C GLN A 231 -3.25 -0.15 -13.12
N GLU A 232 -4.23 0.47 -13.78
CA GLU A 232 -5.49 0.85 -13.13
C GLU A 232 -6.32 -0.37 -12.72
N ALA A 233 -6.33 -1.44 -13.53
CA ALA A 233 -6.98 -2.70 -13.19
C ALA A 233 -6.33 -3.35 -11.95
N GLU A 234 -5.02 -3.32 -11.83
CA GLU A 234 -4.30 -3.82 -10.67
C GLU A 234 -4.61 -3.00 -9.42
N ARG A 235 -4.54 -1.67 -9.51
CA ARG A 235 -4.93 -0.76 -8.42
C ARG A 235 -6.38 -1.00 -7.97
N SER A 236 -7.29 -1.19 -8.92
CA SER A 236 -8.70 -1.47 -8.63
C SER A 236 -8.88 -2.81 -7.91
N ARG A 237 -8.10 -3.84 -8.26
CA ARG A 237 -8.08 -5.13 -7.55
C ARG A 237 -7.55 -4.99 -6.13
N MET A 238 -6.40 -4.31 -5.93
CA MET A 238 -5.84 -4.03 -4.62
C MET A 238 -6.84 -3.27 -3.75
N ARG A 239 -7.45 -2.20 -4.27
CA ARG A 239 -8.48 -1.44 -3.56
C ARG A 239 -9.66 -2.32 -3.15
N LYS A 240 -10.16 -3.17 -4.04
CA LYS A 240 -11.27 -4.08 -3.73
C LYS A 240 -10.92 -5.11 -2.66
N SER A 241 -9.70 -5.64 -2.65
CA SER A 241 -9.26 -6.59 -1.63
C SER A 241 -9.17 -5.95 -0.24
N GLN A 242 -8.73 -4.70 -0.16
CA GLN A 242 -8.58 -3.96 1.10
C GLN A 242 -9.91 -3.52 1.71
N VAL A 243 -10.85 -3.04 0.88
CA VAL A 243 -12.05 -2.33 1.35
C VAL A 243 -13.29 -3.22 1.34
N SER A 244 -13.26 -4.37 0.66
CA SER A 244 -14.43 -5.25 0.52
C SER A 244 -15.70 -4.47 0.11
N THR A 245 -16.83 -4.68 0.79
CA THR A 245 -18.11 -4.00 0.51
C THR A 245 -18.33 -2.71 1.30
N GLY A 246 -17.37 -2.29 2.15
CA GLY A 246 -17.56 -1.16 3.07
C GLY A 246 -18.59 -1.43 4.17
N ASP A 247 -19.00 -2.66 4.36
CA ASP A 247 -19.94 -3.06 5.41
C ASP A 247 -19.25 -3.02 6.78
N ARG A 248 -19.94 -2.42 7.75
CA ARG A 248 -19.50 -2.35 9.15
C ARG A 248 -19.24 -3.70 9.83
N SER A 249 -19.64 -4.82 9.23
CA SER A 249 -19.31 -6.17 9.69
C SER A 249 -17.85 -6.55 9.44
N ALA A 250 -17.26 -6.11 8.33
CA ALA A 250 -15.88 -6.38 7.93
C ALA A 250 -14.86 -5.40 8.55
N LYS A 251 -15.12 -4.92 9.75
CA LYS A 251 -14.30 -3.92 10.44
C LYS A 251 -12.90 -4.45 10.82
N ILE A 252 -11.88 -3.66 10.56
CA ILE A 252 -10.54 -3.89 11.12
C ILE A 252 -10.40 -3.22 12.50
N ARG A 253 -11.00 -2.02 12.68
CA ARG A 253 -10.86 -1.24 13.91
C ARG A 253 -12.18 -0.60 14.34
N THR A 254 -12.38 -0.52 15.65
CA THR A 254 -13.55 0.13 16.25
C THR A 254 -13.15 1.26 17.17
N TYR A 255 -13.74 2.43 16.96
CA TYR A 255 -13.61 3.64 17.77
C TYR A 255 -14.89 3.80 18.59
N ASN A 256 -14.84 3.46 19.89
CA ASN A 256 -15.98 3.50 20.80
C ASN A 256 -15.87 4.71 21.71
N TYR A 257 -16.62 5.77 21.40
CA TYR A 257 -16.60 7.02 22.13
C TYR A 257 -17.19 6.91 23.54
N PRO A 258 -18.35 6.23 23.77
CA PRO A 258 -18.89 6.04 25.11
C PRO A 258 -17.94 5.34 26.09
N GLN A 259 -17.07 4.46 25.58
CA GLN A 259 -16.09 3.74 26.39
C GLN A 259 -14.69 4.33 26.32
N SER A 260 -14.50 5.44 25.57
CA SER A 260 -13.19 6.03 25.27
C SER A 260 -12.14 5.00 24.83
N ARG A 261 -12.56 4.05 23.97
CA ARG A 261 -11.77 2.85 23.61
C ARG A 261 -11.59 2.72 22.10
N VAL A 262 -10.37 2.39 21.69
CA VAL A 262 -10.04 1.96 20.34
C VAL A 262 -9.59 0.50 20.38
N THR A 263 -10.17 -0.34 19.52
CA THR A 263 -9.84 -1.76 19.43
C THR A 263 -9.51 -2.13 17.99
N ASP A 264 -8.31 -2.64 17.72
CA ASP A 264 -7.96 -3.29 16.46
C ASP A 264 -8.26 -4.78 16.56
N HIS A 265 -9.17 -5.24 15.69
CA HIS A 265 -9.70 -6.60 15.76
C HIS A 265 -8.78 -7.66 15.15
N ARG A 266 -7.79 -7.26 14.35
CA ARG A 266 -6.83 -8.17 13.71
C ARG A 266 -5.89 -8.80 14.75
N ILE A 267 -5.42 -7.97 15.67
CA ILE A 267 -4.43 -8.37 16.68
C ILE A 267 -4.98 -8.31 18.13
N GLY A 268 -6.26 -7.97 18.31
CA GLY A 268 -6.87 -7.82 19.63
C GLY A 268 -6.33 -6.63 20.45
N PHE A 269 -5.57 -5.73 19.84
CA PHE A 269 -5.02 -4.57 20.53
C PHE A 269 -6.13 -3.63 20.97
N THR A 270 -6.06 -3.17 22.23
CA THR A 270 -7.05 -2.25 22.80
C THR A 270 -6.36 -1.15 23.59
N THR A 271 -6.75 0.10 23.35
CA THR A 271 -6.33 1.27 24.12
C THR A 271 -7.55 2.07 24.59
N HIS A 272 -7.45 2.66 25.77
CA HIS A 272 -8.46 3.53 26.36
C HIS A 272 -8.17 5.03 26.17
N ASP A 273 -7.20 5.35 25.32
CA ASP A 273 -6.89 6.72 24.90
C ASP A 273 -7.42 7.04 23.51
N LEU A 274 -8.74 7.02 23.36
CA LEU A 274 -9.41 7.41 22.13
C LEU A 274 -9.04 8.84 21.70
N ALA A 275 -8.96 9.76 22.65
CA ALA A 275 -8.65 11.16 22.36
C ALA A 275 -7.24 11.33 21.80
N GLY A 276 -6.25 10.66 22.39
CA GLY A 276 -4.88 10.64 21.89
C GLY A 276 -4.79 10.04 20.48
N VAL A 277 -5.45 8.90 20.25
CA VAL A 277 -5.51 8.26 18.92
C VAL A 277 -6.10 9.22 17.89
N MET A 278 -7.26 9.83 18.15
CA MET A 278 -7.89 10.79 17.22
C MET A 278 -7.08 12.08 17.03
N ASN A 279 -6.13 12.35 17.93
CA ASN A 279 -5.15 13.41 17.82
C ASN A 279 -3.82 12.95 17.17
N GLY A 280 -3.76 11.74 16.60
CA GLY A 280 -2.60 11.24 15.86
C GLY A 280 -1.59 10.44 16.71
N ALA A 281 -1.94 9.99 17.92
CA ALA A 281 -1.07 9.08 18.69
C ALA A 281 -1.29 7.62 18.25
N LEU A 282 -0.92 7.31 17.00
CA LEU A 282 -1.09 5.97 16.41
C LEU A 282 0.14 5.06 16.60
N GLN A 283 1.29 5.61 17.00
CA GLN A 283 2.56 4.89 17.04
C GLN A 283 2.50 3.54 17.79
N PRO A 284 1.91 3.41 19.01
CA PRO A 284 1.87 2.11 19.70
C PRO A 284 1.06 1.06 18.95
N LEU A 285 0.03 1.50 18.23
CA LEU A 285 -0.81 0.60 17.43
C LEU A 285 -0.08 0.14 16.17
N MET A 286 0.64 1.05 15.50
CA MET A 286 1.43 0.74 14.30
C MET A 286 2.56 -0.24 14.63
N GLU A 287 3.24 -0.05 15.75
CA GLU A 287 4.27 -0.97 16.25
C GLU A 287 3.72 -2.36 16.54
N ALA A 288 2.55 -2.46 17.19
CA ALA A 288 1.90 -3.73 17.45
C ALA A 288 1.50 -4.46 16.17
N LEU A 289 0.99 -3.74 15.16
CA LEU A 289 0.64 -4.30 13.85
C LEU A 289 1.87 -4.77 13.08
N ARG A 290 2.96 -4.01 13.14
CA ARG A 290 4.24 -4.37 12.52
C ARG A 290 4.83 -5.63 13.12
N LEU A 291 4.78 -5.77 14.46
CA LEU A 291 5.24 -6.97 15.15
C LEU A 291 4.40 -8.20 14.76
N ALA A 292 3.10 -8.06 14.72
CA ALA A 292 2.21 -9.16 14.31
C ALA A 292 2.44 -9.60 12.84
N ASP A 293 2.65 -8.66 11.91
CA ASP A 293 3.01 -8.97 10.51
C ASP A 293 4.37 -9.69 10.42
N LEU A 294 5.34 -9.26 11.25
CA LEU A 294 6.65 -9.90 11.34
C LEU A 294 6.53 -11.36 11.81
N GLU A 295 5.77 -11.59 12.87
CA GLU A 295 5.53 -12.94 13.42
C GLU A 295 4.82 -13.85 12.41
N GLU A 296 3.81 -13.32 11.68
CA GLU A 296 3.08 -14.07 10.66
C GLU A 296 4.00 -14.47 9.49
N ARG A 297 4.86 -13.57 9.03
CA ARG A 297 5.83 -13.85 7.96
C ARG A 297 6.87 -14.88 8.38
N LEU A 298 7.41 -14.78 9.59
CA LEU A 298 8.34 -15.78 10.13
C LEU A 298 7.70 -17.16 10.26
N ALA A 299 6.42 -17.23 10.65
CA ALA A 299 5.68 -18.48 10.74
C ALA A 299 5.39 -19.08 9.34
N GLY A 300 5.16 -18.23 8.32
CA GLY A 300 4.92 -18.67 6.94
C GLY A 300 6.15 -19.17 6.19
N GLU A 301 7.35 -18.70 6.52
CA GLU A 301 8.61 -19.17 5.92
C GLU A 301 9.14 -20.47 6.57
N GLY A 302 8.59 -20.86 7.71
CA GLY A 302 8.94 -22.12 8.41
C GLY A 302 8.11 -23.33 8.01
N ALA A 303 7.15 -23.19 7.08
CA ALA A 303 6.27 -24.24 6.58
C ALA A 303 6.58 -24.55 5.11
#